data_e2d389f4e6c31dc1b1dbdb9cfe812209
#
_entry.id   e2d389f4e6c31dc1b1dbdb9cfe812209
#
_cell.length_a   1.000
_cell.length_b   1.000
_cell.length_c   1.000
_cell.angle_alpha   90.00
_cell.angle_beta   90.00
_cell.angle_gamma   90.00
#
_symmetry.space_group_name_H-M   'P 1'
#
loop_
_entity.id
_entity.type
_entity.pdbx_description
1 polymer ?
#
loop_
_entity_poly.entity_id
_entity_poly.type
_entity_poly.pdbx_seq_one_letter_code
_entity_poly.pdbx_strand_id
1 'polypeptide(L)'
;MLVQRAFALLILTGCAPTVDGPVERQRALDRADGAQLAAQLVALPGVVKSEVILHRAASDPLAPVPAQPGAAIVVIVDDRADRAAIGDRARELAKAVAPELAPTVVVEVGAERPELARVGPFRVVESSRAALRATLIAGLVVILALAAWVARGYRRGKSAQ
;
A
#
# COMPACT_ATOMS: atom_id res chain seq x y z
N MET A 1 34.11 -27.52 -9.68
CA MET A 1 33.56 -27.57 -8.32
C MET A 1 34.08 -26.46 -7.38
N LEU A 2 35.27 -25.88 -7.57
CA LEU A 2 35.82 -24.80 -6.71
C LEU A 2 35.13 -23.44 -6.93
N VAL A 3 34.75 -23.09 -8.17
CA VAL A 3 34.12 -21.83 -8.54
C VAL A 3 32.72 -21.68 -7.95
N GLN A 4 31.99 -22.76 -7.82
CA GLN A 4 30.62 -22.76 -7.28
C GLN A 4 30.58 -22.53 -5.75
N ARG A 5 31.66 -22.90 -5.05
CA ARG A 5 31.79 -22.65 -3.59
C ARG A 5 32.21 -21.22 -3.27
N ALA A 6 32.96 -20.56 -4.17
CA ALA A 6 33.34 -19.15 -3.99
C ALA A 6 32.15 -18.20 -4.17
N PHE A 7 31.18 -18.52 -5.06
CA PHE A 7 29.98 -17.71 -5.27
C PHE A 7 29.00 -17.77 -4.09
N ALA A 8 28.92 -18.93 -3.42
CA ALA A 8 28.05 -19.08 -2.23
C ALA A 8 28.57 -18.27 -1.02
N LEU A 9 29.89 -18.07 -0.92
CA LEU A 9 30.49 -17.30 0.18
C LEU A 9 30.29 -15.78 -0.01
N LEU A 10 30.21 -15.29 -1.25
CA LEU A 10 30.01 -13.86 -1.51
C LEU A 10 28.59 -13.37 -1.19
N ILE A 11 27.59 -14.25 -1.23
CA ILE A 11 26.19 -13.91 -0.93
C ILE A 11 25.95 -13.80 0.59
N LEU A 12 26.75 -14.48 1.40
CA LEU A 12 26.61 -14.48 2.85
C LEU A 12 27.22 -13.26 3.55
N THR A 13 28.08 -12.50 2.87
CA THR A 13 28.72 -11.29 3.46
C THR A 13 27.92 -10.01 3.25
N GLY A 14 26.80 -10.04 2.52
CA GLY A 14 25.97 -8.87 2.20
C GLY A 14 24.91 -8.48 3.24
N CYS A 15 24.68 -9.29 4.27
CA CYS A 15 23.71 -8.99 5.32
C CYS A 15 24.40 -8.76 6.68
N ALA A 16 25.34 -7.82 6.75
CA ALA A 16 25.68 -7.26 8.04
C ALA A 16 24.42 -6.52 8.55
N PRO A 17 23.88 -6.83 9.74
CA PRO A 17 22.78 -6.07 10.28
C PRO A 17 23.28 -4.63 10.43
N THR A 18 22.68 -3.73 9.67
CA THR A 18 22.92 -2.30 9.86
C THR A 18 22.46 -1.99 11.27
N VAL A 19 23.38 -1.58 12.14
CA VAL A 19 23.03 -1.13 13.48
C VAL A 19 22.27 0.17 13.28
N ASP A 20 20.94 0.09 13.38
CA ASP A 20 20.07 1.25 13.24
C ASP A 20 20.48 2.32 14.26
N GLY A 21 20.79 3.50 13.76
CA GLY A 21 21.11 4.65 14.59
C GLY A 21 19.92 5.03 15.51
N PRO A 22 20.15 5.87 16.53
CA PRO A 22 19.08 6.28 17.44
C PRO A 22 17.91 6.96 16.72
N VAL A 23 18.18 7.70 15.65
CA VAL A 23 17.16 8.37 14.82
C VAL A 23 16.31 7.35 14.06
N GLU A 24 16.92 6.31 13.49
CA GLU A 24 16.19 5.25 12.77
C GLU A 24 15.34 4.41 13.70
N ARG A 25 15.85 4.11 14.87
CA ARG A 25 15.06 3.43 15.92
C ARG A 25 13.85 4.28 16.34
N GLN A 26 14.04 5.59 16.52
CA GLN A 26 12.92 6.49 16.83
C GLN A 26 11.88 6.52 15.71
N ARG A 27 12.31 6.62 14.45
CA ARG A 27 11.41 6.55 13.29
C ARG A 27 10.68 5.22 13.15
N ALA A 28 11.32 4.12 13.57
CA ALA A 28 10.68 2.80 13.59
C ALA A 28 9.59 2.72 14.68
N LEU A 29 9.85 3.28 15.86
CA LEU A 29 8.86 3.39 16.94
C LEU A 29 7.69 4.28 16.54
N ASP A 30 7.96 5.46 15.95
CA ASP A 30 6.90 6.38 15.47
C ASP A 30 5.99 5.71 14.44
N ARG A 31 6.58 4.91 13.53
CA ARG A 31 5.80 4.13 12.55
C ARG A 31 4.97 3.02 13.21
N ALA A 32 5.53 2.32 14.19
CA ALA A 32 4.83 1.26 14.90
C ALA A 32 3.65 1.81 15.72
N ASP A 33 3.87 2.89 16.46
CA ASP A 33 2.84 3.56 17.25
C ASP A 33 1.76 4.15 16.34
N GLY A 34 2.15 4.76 15.21
CA GLY A 34 1.22 5.28 14.21
C GLY A 34 0.36 4.17 13.60
N ALA A 35 0.94 3.03 13.24
CA ALA A 35 0.20 1.88 12.72
C ALA A 35 -0.78 1.30 13.76
N GLN A 36 -0.36 1.21 15.02
CA GLN A 36 -1.21 0.75 16.11
C GLN A 36 -2.39 1.70 16.33
N LEU A 37 -2.15 3.01 16.37
CA LEU A 37 -3.20 4.01 16.50
C LEU A 37 -4.16 3.99 15.32
N ALA A 38 -3.64 3.84 14.09
CA ALA A 38 -4.47 3.70 12.90
C ALA A 38 -5.39 2.47 12.99
N ALA A 39 -4.86 1.33 13.44
CA ALA A 39 -5.67 0.12 13.63
C ALA A 39 -6.78 0.31 14.68
N GLN A 40 -6.50 1.02 15.78
CA GLN A 40 -7.50 1.34 16.80
C GLN A 40 -8.60 2.27 16.25
N LEU A 41 -8.23 3.25 15.42
CA LEU A 41 -9.19 4.15 14.78
C LEU A 41 -10.11 3.43 13.79
N VAL A 42 -9.57 2.51 13.02
CA VAL A 42 -10.38 1.69 12.08
C VAL A 42 -11.37 0.78 12.82
N ALA A 43 -11.07 0.40 14.06
CA ALA A 43 -11.99 -0.38 14.89
C ALA A 43 -13.19 0.43 15.40
N LEU A 44 -13.20 1.77 15.26
CA LEU A 44 -14.34 2.60 15.64
C LEU A 44 -15.49 2.45 14.63
N PRO A 45 -16.76 2.43 15.11
CA PRO A 45 -17.90 2.33 14.22
C PRO A 45 -17.98 3.55 13.28
N GLY A 46 -18.20 3.29 12.00
CA GLY A 46 -18.31 4.32 10.95
C GLY A 46 -16.97 4.82 10.40
N VAL A 47 -15.83 4.30 10.85
CA VAL A 47 -14.53 4.59 10.26
C VAL A 47 -14.24 3.59 9.16
N VAL A 48 -14.01 4.08 7.95
CA VAL A 48 -13.68 3.28 6.76
C VAL A 48 -12.17 3.10 6.64
N LYS A 49 -11.40 4.16 6.90
CA LYS A 49 -9.94 4.15 6.81
C LYS A 49 -9.36 5.17 7.75
N SER A 50 -8.18 4.91 8.28
CA SER A 50 -7.39 5.90 8.99
C SER A 50 -5.93 5.86 8.53
N GLU A 51 -5.28 7.01 8.58
CA GLU A 51 -3.86 7.16 8.35
C GLU A 51 -3.28 8.05 9.43
N VAL A 52 -2.21 7.61 10.06
CA VAL A 52 -1.60 8.29 11.20
C VAL A 52 -0.12 8.44 10.94
N ILE A 53 0.36 9.66 11.05
CA ILE A 53 1.79 10.00 10.95
C ILE A 53 2.18 10.64 12.28
N LEU A 54 3.08 9.97 13.01
CA LEU A 54 3.68 10.49 14.23
C LEU A 54 5.12 10.89 13.95
N HIS A 55 5.52 12.01 14.48
CA HIS A 55 6.90 12.49 14.42
C HIS A 55 7.28 13.09 15.75
N ARG A 56 8.02 12.35 16.55
CA ARG A 56 8.65 12.85 17.78
C ARG A 56 9.94 13.56 17.45
N ALA A 57 10.28 14.58 18.23
CA ALA A 57 11.56 15.25 18.06
C ALA A 57 12.70 14.25 18.29
N ALA A 58 13.41 13.89 17.21
CA ALA A 58 14.66 13.15 17.34
C ALA A 58 15.80 14.15 17.48
N SER A 59 16.62 13.98 18.49
CA SER A 59 17.89 14.70 18.59
C SER A 59 18.87 14.16 17.55
N ASP A 60 18.81 14.70 16.36
CA ASP A 60 19.83 14.48 15.35
C ASP A 60 20.88 15.58 15.48
N PRO A 61 22.08 15.28 16.00
CA PRO A 61 23.14 16.29 16.20
C PRO A 61 23.67 16.86 14.87
N LEU A 62 23.35 16.24 13.74
CA LEU A 62 23.76 16.69 12.41
C LEU A 62 22.65 17.46 11.68
N ALA A 63 21.45 17.54 12.23
CA ALA A 63 20.37 18.28 11.61
C ALA A 63 20.55 19.79 11.84
N PRO A 64 20.60 20.62 10.79
CA PRO A 64 20.76 22.07 10.90
C PRO A 64 19.57 22.75 11.57
N VAL A 65 18.40 22.12 11.55
CA VAL A 65 17.18 22.59 12.19
C VAL A 65 16.54 21.40 12.91
N PRO A 66 16.20 21.51 14.21
CA PRO A 66 15.51 20.45 14.91
C PRO A 66 14.12 20.23 14.28
N ALA A 67 13.82 18.97 13.98
CA ALA A 67 12.50 18.61 13.46
C ALA A 67 11.43 18.94 14.52
N GLN A 68 10.38 19.64 14.10
CA GLN A 68 9.27 19.95 15.02
C GLN A 68 8.46 18.68 15.27
N PRO A 69 8.18 18.34 16.54
CA PRO A 69 7.33 17.23 16.87
C PRO A 69 5.89 17.51 16.42
N GLY A 70 5.23 16.51 15.88
CA GLY A 70 3.85 16.65 15.41
C GLY A 70 3.18 15.30 15.22
N ALA A 71 1.84 15.34 15.23
CA ALA A 71 1.00 14.20 14.89
C ALA A 71 -0.06 14.65 13.88
N ALA A 72 -0.16 13.95 12.76
CA ALA A 72 -1.19 14.15 11.75
C ALA A 72 -2.05 12.89 11.67
N ILE A 73 -3.35 13.04 11.77
CA ILE A 73 -4.32 11.95 11.74
C ILE A 73 -5.38 12.30 10.72
N VAL A 74 -5.53 11.45 9.71
CA VAL A 74 -6.59 11.53 8.72
C VAL A 74 -7.52 10.34 8.93
N VAL A 75 -8.80 10.62 9.15
CA VAL A 75 -9.82 9.59 9.33
C VAL A 75 -10.87 9.76 8.25
N ILE A 76 -11.07 8.72 7.45
CA ILE A 76 -12.13 8.65 6.46
C ILE A 76 -13.31 7.90 7.08
N VAL A 77 -14.47 8.56 7.13
CA VAL A 77 -15.68 8.03 7.78
C VAL A 77 -16.81 7.85 6.77
N ASP A 78 -17.75 6.98 7.11
CA ASP A 78 -19.00 6.83 6.38
C ASP A 78 -19.83 8.13 6.48
N ASP A 79 -20.73 8.34 5.52
CA ASP A 79 -21.62 9.50 5.44
C ASP A 79 -22.56 9.62 6.66
N ARG A 80 -22.86 8.48 7.32
CA ARG A 80 -23.72 8.39 8.51
C ARG A 80 -23.00 8.54 9.84
N ALA A 81 -21.69 8.58 9.82
CA ALA A 81 -20.89 8.62 11.04
C ALA A 81 -20.87 10.01 11.67
N ASP A 82 -20.88 10.05 12.99
CA ASP A 82 -20.68 11.29 13.75
C ASP A 82 -19.20 11.72 13.71
N ARG A 83 -18.90 12.65 12.80
CA ARG A 83 -17.55 13.17 12.59
C ARG A 83 -16.95 13.85 13.81
N ALA A 84 -17.80 14.57 14.58
CA ALA A 84 -17.33 15.28 15.75
C ALA A 84 -16.88 14.29 16.83
N ALA A 85 -17.71 13.30 17.14
CA ALA A 85 -17.41 12.26 18.12
C ALA A 85 -16.18 11.44 17.73
N ILE A 86 -16.04 11.08 16.43
CA ILE A 86 -14.86 10.36 15.93
C ILE A 86 -13.62 11.23 16.02
N GLY A 87 -13.70 12.51 15.66
CA GLY A 87 -12.58 13.44 15.77
C GLY A 87 -12.11 13.65 17.21
N ASP A 88 -13.04 13.75 18.16
CA ASP A 88 -12.69 13.86 19.59
C ASP A 88 -12.04 12.57 20.09
N ARG A 89 -12.61 11.43 19.73
CA ARG A 89 -12.03 10.12 20.09
C ARG A 89 -10.65 9.91 19.51
N ALA A 90 -10.43 10.34 18.26
CA ALA A 90 -9.11 10.30 17.64
C ALA A 90 -8.08 11.16 18.38
N ARG A 91 -8.46 12.35 18.85
CA ARG A 91 -7.59 13.20 19.67
C ARG A 91 -7.27 12.57 21.03
N GLU A 92 -8.25 11.94 21.68
CA GLU A 92 -8.05 11.24 22.95
C GLU A 92 -7.07 10.07 22.79
N LEU A 93 -7.27 9.23 21.79
CA LEU A 93 -6.39 8.11 21.50
C LEU A 93 -4.97 8.57 21.15
N ALA A 94 -4.83 9.63 20.37
CA ALA A 94 -3.53 10.20 20.03
C ALA A 94 -2.78 10.71 21.27
N LYS A 95 -3.48 11.41 22.17
CA LYS A 95 -2.92 11.88 23.45
C LYS A 95 -2.52 10.73 24.38
N ALA A 96 -3.20 9.59 24.30
CA ALA A 96 -2.85 8.42 25.09
C ALA A 96 -1.57 7.74 24.59
N VAL A 97 -1.34 7.75 23.25
CA VAL A 97 -0.16 7.13 22.61
C VAL A 97 1.05 8.07 22.64
N ALA A 98 0.83 9.35 22.41
CA ALA A 98 1.88 10.36 22.32
C ALA A 98 1.43 11.67 23.02
N PRO A 99 1.46 11.72 24.35
CA PRO A 99 0.95 12.86 25.11
C PRO A 99 1.72 14.16 24.86
N GLU A 100 2.97 14.06 24.41
CA GLU A 100 3.84 15.17 24.09
C GLU A 100 3.52 15.83 22.73
N LEU A 101 2.71 15.18 21.88
CA LEU A 101 2.38 15.67 20.55
C LEU A 101 1.01 16.36 20.55
N ALA A 102 0.93 17.49 19.84
CA ALA A 102 -0.34 18.14 19.55
C ALA A 102 -0.93 17.55 18.26
N PRO A 103 -1.97 16.68 18.35
CA PRO A 103 -2.49 16.02 17.16
C PRO A 103 -3.35 16.96 16.31
N THR A 104 -3.04 17.06 15.03
CA THR A 104 -3.93 17.64 14.02
C THR A 104 -4.79 16.51 13.45
N VAL A 105 -6.11 16.58 13.67
CA VAL A 105 -7.06 15.57 13.23
C VAL A 105 -7.94 16.13 12.13
N VAL A 106 -7.94 15.47 10.98
CA VAL A 106 -8.82 15.75 9.83
C VAL A 106 -9.78 14.58 9.67
N VAL A 107 -11.07 14.85 9.69
CA VAL A 107 -12.13 13.85 9.48
C VAL A 107 -12.84 14.17 8.18
N GLU A 108 -12.71 13.29 7.20
CA GLU A 108 -13.33 13.43 5.88
C GLU A 108 -14.40 12.35 5.67
N VAL A 109 -15.47 12.71 4.97
CA VAL A 109 -16.42 11.73 4.47
C VAL A 109 -15.90 11.21 3.15
N GLY A 110 -15.67 9.92 3.09
CA GLY A 110 -15.23 9.27 1.86
C GLY A 110 -16.05 8.03 1.60
N ALA A 111 -16.57 7.91 0.39
CA ALA A 111 -16.91 6.60 -0.12
C ALA A 111 -15.61 5.79 -0.22
N GLU A 112 -15.66 4.55 0.21
CA GLU A 112 -14.56 3.60 0.05
C GLU A 112 -14.02 3.70 -1.38
N ARG A 113 -12.78 4.17 -1.51
CA ARG A 113 -12.18 4.24 -2.84
C ARG A 113 -12.09 2.81 -3.35
N PRO A 114 -12.69 2.50 -4.50
CA PRO A 114 -12.69 1.14 -5.00
C PRO A 114 -11.23 0.66 -5.12
N GLU A 115 -10.93 -0.45 -4.48
CA GLU A 115 -9.60 -1.05 -4.57
C GLU A 115 -9.29 -1.34 -6.04
N LEU A 116 -8.18 -0.76 -6.50
CA LEU A 116 -7.73 -0.94 -7.87
C LEU A 116 -6.85 -2.18 -7.95
N ALA A 117 -7.43 -3.26 -8.45
CA ALA A 117 -6.68 -4.47 -8.78
C ALA A 117 -5.88 -4.27 -10.07
N ARG A 118 -4.68 -4.84 -10.12
CA ARG A 118 -3.85 -4.83 -11.33
C ARG A 118 -4.14 -6.08 -12.16
N VAL A 119 -4.50 -5.89 -13.44
CA VAL A 119 -4.65 -6.97 -14.41
C VAL A 119 -3.76 -6.65 -15.62
N GLY A 120 -2.58 -7.25 -15.66
CA GLY A 120 -1.55 -6.92 -16.66
C GLY A 120 -1.12 -5.45 -16.55
N PRO A 121 -1.14 -4.66 -17.65
CA PRO A 121 -0.82 -3.23 -17.64
C PRO A 121 -1.96 -2.34 -17.11
N PHE A 122 -3.16 -2.90 -16.87
CA PHE A 122 -4.35 -2.14 -16.51
C PHE A 122 -4.58 -2.12 -14.99
N ARG A 123 -5.04 -0.96 -14.49
CA ARG A 123 -5.61 -0.81 -13.15
C ARG A 123 -7.12 -0.77 -13.28
N VAL A 124 -7.81 -1.72 -12.67
CA VAL A 124 -9.27 -1.86 -12.73
C VAL A 124 -9.85 -1.99 -11.32
N VAL A 125 -11.08 -1.56 -11.17
CA VAL A 125 -11.84 -1.78 -9.94
C VAL A 125 -11.97 -3.29 -9.70
N GLU A 126 -11.76 -3.76 -8.48
CA GLU A 126 -11.72 -5.18 -8.16
C GLU A 126 -12.99 -5.92 -8.61
N SER A 127 -14.16 -5.29 -8.50
CA SER A 127 -15.45 -5.81 -9.00
C SER A 127 -15.44 -6.07 -10.51
N SER A 128 -14.64 -5.36 -11.29
CA SER A 128 -14.55 -5.51 -12.76
C SER A 128 -13.44 -6.47 -13.21
N ARG A 129 -12.65 -6.99 -12.28
CA ARG A 129 -11.49 -7.86 -12.58
C ARG A 129 -11.90 -9.15 -13.30
N ALA A 130 -12.99 -9.78 -12.89
CA ALA A 130 -13.48 -11.01 -13.51
C ALA A 130 -13.98 -10.75 -14.93
N ALA A 131 -14.74 -9.67 -15.14
CA ALA A 131 -15.26 -9.29 -16.44
C ALA A 131 -14.13 -8.97 -17.43
N LEU A 132 -13.12 -8.20 -16.99
CA LEU A 132 -11.98 -7.87 -17.83
C LEU A 132 -11.15 -9.11 -18.22
N ARG A 133 -10.94 -10.05 -17.30
CA ARG A 133 -10.27 -11.32 -17.61
C ARG A 133 -11.06 -12.14 -18.62
N ALA A 134 -12.38 -12.23 -18.45
CA ALA A 134 -13.22 -12.96 -19.38
C ALA A 134 -13.18 -12.36 -20.78
N THR A 135 -13.24 -11.04 -20.93
CA THR A 135 -13.17 -10.36 -22.23
C THR A 135 -11.79 -10.52 -22.89
N LEU A 136 -10.71 -10.47 -22.14
CA LEU A 136 -9.37 -10.70 -22.67
C LEU A 136 -9.17 -12.15 -23.17
N ILE A 137 -9.67 -13.12 -22.41
CA ILE A 137 -9.63 -14.54 -22.81
C ILE A 137 -10.50 -14.76 -24.06
N ALA A 138 -11.71 -14.22 -24.10
CA ALA A 138 -12.59 -14.31 -25.26
C ALA A 138 -11.95 -13.68 -26.51
N GLY A 139 -11.35 -12.49 -26.36
CA GLY A 139 -10.60 -11.84 -27.45
C GLY A 139 -9.45 -12.68 -27.97
N LEU A 140 -8.67 -13.28 -27.07
CA LEU A 140 -7.56 -14.17 -27.45
C LEU A 140 -8.07 -15.41 -28.22
N VAL A 141 -9.16 -16.04 -27.76
CA VAL A 141 -9.77 -17.19 -28.43
C VAL A 141 -10.22 -16.83 -29.84
N VAL A 142 -10.86 -15.67 -30.03
CA VAL A 142 -11.29 -15.17 -31.35
C VAL A 142 -10.09 -14.96 -32.27
N ILE A 143 -9.02 -14.35 -31.78
CA ILE A 143 -7.79 -14.13 -32.58
C ILE A 143 -7.17 -15.48 -33.00
N LEU A 144 -7.08 -16.44 -32.09
CA LEU A 144 -6.54 -17.76 -32.39
C LEU A 144 -7.43 -18.53 -33.40
N ALA A 145 -8.76 -18.42 -33.27
CA ALA A 145 -9.70 -19.04 -34.20
C ALA A 145 -9.56 -18.45 -35.64
N LEU A 146 -9.43 -17.12 -35.73
CA LEU A 146 -9.19 -16.43 -37.00
C LEU A 146 -7.85 -16.82 -37.62
N ALA A 147 -6.78 -16.88 -36.81
CA ALA A 147 -5.47 -17.30 -37.28
C ALA A 147 -5.48 -18.75 -37.80
N ALA A 148 -6.15 -19.66 -37.09
CA ALA A 148 -6.30 -21.06 -37.52
C ALA A 148 -7.13 -21.20 -38.81
N TRP A 149 -8.21 -20.36 -38.96
CA TRP A 149 -9.01 -20.33 -40.15
C TRP A 149 -8.21 -19.86 -41.38
N VAL A 150 -7.45 -18.78 -41.25
CA VAL A 150 -6.58 -18.24 -42.29
C VAL A 150 -5.50 -19.29 -42.68
N ALA A 151 -4.84 -19.94 -41.70
CA ALA A 151 -3.84 -20.96 -41.94
C ALA A 151 -4.42 -22.18 -42.68
N ARG A 152 -5.66 -22.56 -42.37
CA ARG A 152 -6.37 -23.64 -43.05
C ARG A 152 -6.72 -23.30 -44.50
N GLY A 153 -7.13 -22.05 -44.78
CA GLY A 153 -7.36 -21.54 -46.11
C GLY A 153 -6.11 -21.56 -46.98
N TYR A 154 -4.98 -21.17 -46.40
CA TYR A 154 -3.69 -21.15 -47.10
C TYR A 154 -3.19 -22.55 -47.48
N ARG A 155 -3.42 -23.54 -46.60
CA ARG A 155 -3.07 -24.95 -46.89
C ARG A 155 -3.93 -25.57 -48.01
N ARG A 156 -5.22 -25.23 -48.11
CA ARG A 156 -6.11 -25.73 -49.16
C ARG A 156 -5.81 -25.14 -50.54
N GLY A 157 -5.31 -23.89 -50.61
CA GLY A 157 -4.94 -23.26 -51.86
C GLY A 157 -3.65 -23.85 -52.48
N LYS A 158 -2.72 -24.37 -51.63
CA LYS A 158 -1.48 -24.99 -52.11
C LYS A 158 -1.65 -26.42 -52.63
N SER A 159 -2.68 -27.14 -52.24
CA SER A 159 -2.94 -28.53 -52.73
C SER A 159 -3.78 -28.57 -54.03
N ALA A 160 -4.16 -27.42 -54.58
CA ALA A 160 -4.95 -27.31 -55.82
C ALA A 160 -4.12 -26.85 -57.02
N GLN A 161 -2.82 -26.67 -56.85
CA GLN A 161 -1.82 -26.46 -57.94
C GLN A 161 -0.97 -27.74 -58.11
#